data_986631da1bc13e8e9a946ea8ae665229
#
_entry.id   986631da1bc13e8e9a946ea8ae665229
#
_cell.length_a   1.000
_cell.length_b   1.000
_cell.length_c   1.000
_cell.angle_alpha   90.00
_cell.angle_beta   90.00
_cell.angle_gamma   90.00
#
_symmetry.space_group_name_H-M   'P 1'
#
loop_
_entity.id
_entity.type
_entity.pdbx_description
1 polymer ?
#
loop_
_entity_poly.entity_id
_entity_poly.type
_entity_poly.pdbx_seq_one_letter_code
_entity_poly.pdbx_strand_id
1 'polypeptide(L)'
;WISAGPAEGMGGVYVNVNRGKKSVMLNLSSDHGKEALRRLIADADVFIHSMRGKAIAKLGFSYEDVKAIRPDIIYTNCYGYSRRGPEADQPAYDDTIQAECGITHVQQLINGEPGFVGTIMADKVAGLHALYATMMALFHRERTGGRGKGEGQEVEVTMFEALSSFMLVEHANGRLFSPPLGPAHYHRAVERNRRPYKTRDGYVAALVYNDKHWNAFIKAVQPEWNCPEFDTLELRAKQIGRVYGLLGETFATRTTQEWLDLLRELNIPASPLRSTDDLFENEHLNAIGFFETVDSPNGPLTFPGVPTWFSATPGHVRGPAPSLGEDTAEVLSAIGLDAE
;
A
#
# COMPACT_ATOMS: atom_id res chain seq x y z
N TRP A 1 10.44 -0.13 14.24
CA TRP A 1 11.37 0.21 15.34
C TRP A 1 11.09 -0.45 16.67
N ILE A 2 10.08 -1.17 16.88
CA ILE A 2 9.85 -1.88 18.16
C ILE A 2 9.78 -3.38 17.95
N SER A 3 9.75 -3.84 16.71
CA SER A 3 9.79 -5.27 16.45
C SER A 3 11.14 -5.86 16.78
N ALA A 4 11.14 -6.97 17.51
CA ALA A 4 12.34 -7.74 17.76
C ALA A 4 13.04 -8.07 16.44
N GLY A 5 14.34 -7.85 16.41
CA GLY A 5 15.21 -8.23 15.32
C GLY A 5 16.43 -8.95 15.88
N PRO A 6 17.21 -9.65 15.06
CA PRO A 6 18.38 -10.41 15.48
C PRO A 6 19.54 -9.51 15.95
N ALA A 7 19.51 -8.23 15.64
CA ALA A 7 20.50 -7.23 16.03
C ALA A 7 19.84 -5.86 16.24
N GLU A 8 20.52 -4.96 16.94
CA GLU A 8 20.04 -3.59 17.17
C GLU A 8 19.79 -2.87 15.84
N GLY A 9 18.67 -2.16 15.72
CA GLY A 9 18.24 -1.48 14.50
C GLY A 9 17.68 -2.38 13.41
N MET A 10 17.74 -3.69 13.53
CA MET A 10 17.28 -4.66 12.51
C MET A 10 15.87 -5.19 12.78
N GLY A 11 14.93 -4.33 13.12
CA GLY A 11 13.53 -4.70 13.29
C GLY A 11 12.87 -5.13 11.97
N GLY A 12 11.83 -5.98 12.04
CA GLY A 12 11.19 -6.61 10.88
C GLY A 12 10.72 -5.64 9.80
N VAL A 13 10.21 -4.45 10.16
CA VAL A 13 9.83 -3.41 9.20
C VAL A 13 11.05 -2.89 8.45
N TYR A 14 12.12 -2.53 9.18
CA TYR A 14 13.37 -2.06 8.56
C TYR A 14 13.93 -3.08 7.59
N VAL A 15 14.05 -4.33 8.03
CA VAL A 15 14.58 -5.43 7.22
C VAL A 15 13.77 -5.64 5.96
N ASN A 16 12.45 -5.60 6.05
CA ASN A 16 11.58 -5.82 4.90
C ASN A 16 11.63 -4.69 3.86
N VAL A 17 11.62 -3.42 4.31
CA VAL A 17 11.59 -2.27 3.37
C VAL A 17 12.96 -1.85 2.84
N ASN A 18 14.07 -2.31 3.47
CA ASN A 18 15.44 -1.95 3.06
C ASN A 18 16.23 -3.09 2.42
N ARG A 19 15.60 -4.21 2.13
CA ARG A 19 16.22 -5.34 1.43
C ARG A 19 16.87 -4.91 0.10
N GLY A 20 18.09 -5.39 -0.14
CA GLY A 20 18.84 -5.13 -1.36
C GLY A 20 19.31 -3.70 -1.57
N LYS A 21 19.28 -2.85 -0.54
CA LYS A 21 19.82 -1.48 -0.56
C LYS A 21 21.27 -1.47 -0.06
N LYS A 22 21.96 -0.34 -0.29
CA LYS A 22 23.19 0.04 0.39
C LYS A 22 22.89 1.07 1.47
N SER A 23 23.59 1.03 2.60
CA SER A 23 23.46 1.97 3.71
C SER A 23 24.71 2.82 3.84
N VAL A 24 24.56 4.13 3.66
CA VAL A 24 25.66 5.11 3.73
C VAL A 24 25.35 6.15 4.80
N MET A 25 26.26 6.33 5.76
CA MET A 25 26.16 7.39 6.76
C MET A 25 26.90 8.64 6.30
N LEU A 26 26.19 9.77 6.23
CA LEU A 26 26.74 11.07 5.87
C LEU A 26 26.31 12.13 6.90
N ASN A 27 27.27 12.89 7.42
CA ASN A 27 26.95 14.08 8.22
C ASN A 27 26.66 15.27 7.30
N LEU A 28 25.41 15.50 6.96
CA LEU A 28 25.02 16.61 6.09
C LEU A 28 25.16 18.01 6.72
N SER A 29 25.63 18.10 7.97
CA SER A 29 26.03 19.39 8.56
C SER A 29 27.49 19.73 8.27
N SER A 30 28.32 18.76 7.87
CA SER A 30 29.71 18.96 7.45
C SER A 30 29.83 19.24 5.94
N ASP A 31 30.88 19.93 5.55
CA ASP A 31 31.16 20.17 4.11
C ASP A 31 31.53 18.85 3.41
N HIS A 32 32.23 17.94 4.10
CA HIS A 32 32.58 16.63 3.57
C HIS A 32 31.34 15.78 3.27
N GLY A 33 30.39 15.65 4.22
CA GLY A 33 29.17 14.91 4.01
C GLY A 33 28.28 15.50 2.91
N LYS A 34 28.24 16.85 2.79
CA LYS A 34 27.56 17.51 1.67
C LYS A 34 28.25 17.25 0.33
N GLU A 35 29.56 17.28 0.29
CA GLU A 35 30.31 16.98 -0.94
C GLU A 35 30.11 15.51 -1.36
N ALA A 36 30.11 14.59 -0.41
CA ALA A 36 29.79 13.18 -0.68
C ALA A 36 28.40 13.03 -1.33
N LEU A 37 27.39 13.68 -0.76
CA LEU A 37 26.03 13.63 -1.33
C LEU A 37 25.97 14.27 -2.71
N ARG A 38 26.68 15.39 -2.97
CA ARG A 38 26.73 16.00 -4.32
C ARG A 38 27.32 15.05 -5.35
N ARG A 39 28.39 14.34 -5.00
CA ARG A 39 29.01 13.35 -5.91
C ARG A 39 28.09 12.17 -6.17
N LEU A 40 27.36 11.68 -5.17
CA LEU A 40 26.35 10.64 -5.36
C LEU A 40 25.22 11.11 -6.26
N ILE A 41 24.72 12.35 -6.08
CA ILE A 41 23.69 12.95 -6.93
C ILE A 41 24.14 13.08 -8.39
N ALA A 42 25.40 13.41 -8.64
CA ALA A 42 25.93 13.58 -9.99
C ALA A 42 25.82 12.32 -10.87
N ASP A 43 25.78 11.15 -10.26
CA ASP A 43 25.57 9.85 -10.95
C ASP A 43 24.20 9.22 -10.71
N ALA A 44 23.32 9.86 -9.93
CA ALA A 44 21.99 9.34 -9.65
C ALA A 44 20.99 9.60 -10.77
N ASP A 45 20.07 8.70 -10.99
CA ASP A 45 18.92 8.89 -11.87
C ASP A 45 17.73 9.50 -11.13
N VAL A 46 17.60 9.18 -9.84
CA VAL A 46 16.52 9.62 -8.97
C VAL A 46 17.09 10.07 -7.63
N PHE A 47 16.64 11.21 -7.14
CA PHE A 47 16.84 11.64 -5.76
C PHE A 47 15.48 11.65 -5.07
N ILE A 48 15.31 10.81 -4.05
CA ILE A 48 14.04 10.70 -3.31
C ILE A 48 14.26 10.97 -1.82
N HIS A 49 13.36 11.74 -1.20
CA HIS A 49 13.41 12.02 0.24
C HIS A 49 12.03 12.31 0.83
N SER A 50 11.94 12.22 2.16
CA SER A 50 10.75 12.59 2.94
C SER A 50 11.00 13.74 3.93
N MET A 51 12.09 14.47 3.77
CA MET A 51 12.42 15.65 4.59
C MET A 51 11.50 16.81 4.24
N ARG A 52 11.05 17.60 5.24
CA ARG A 52 10.29 18.82 4.98
C ARG A 52 11.05 19.77 4.04
N GLY A 53 10.35 20.43 3.11
CA GLY A 53 10.94 21.25 2.07
C GLY A 53 11.90 22.32 2.59
N LYS A 54 11.57 23.00 3.71
CA LYS A 54 12.47 23.97 4.37
C LYS A 54 13.73 23.31 4.93
N ALA A 55 13.65 22.08 5.41
CA ALA A 55 14.80 21.39 5.99
C ALA A 55 15.80 20.94 4.92
N ILE A 56 15.33 20.33 3.85
CA ILE A 56 16.19 19.89 2.75
C ILE A 56 16.83 21.09 2.03
N ALA A 57 16.10 22.18 1.84
CA ALA A 57 16.62 23.41 1.26
C ALA A 57 17.71 24.06 2.14
N LYS A 58 17.54 24.07 3.48
CA LYS A 58 18.56 24.55 4.41
C LYS A 58 19.87 23.76 4.34
N LEU A 59 19.78 22.48 3.98
CA LEU A 59 20.96 21.63 3.78
C LEU A 59 21.66 21.89 2.43
N GLY A 60 21.01 22.61 1.51
CA GLY A 60 21.53 22.90 0.16
C GLY A 60 21.25 21.79 -0.85
N PHE A 61 20.11 21.10 -0.68
CA PHE A 61 19.64 20.02 -1.57
C PHE A 61 18.17 20.21 -1.95
N SER A 62 17.72 21.45 -2.18
CA SER A 62 16.45 21.73 -2.84
C SER A 62 16.44 21.18 -4.27
N TYR A 63 15.28 21.14 -4.92
CA TYR A 63 15.21 20.73 -6.32
C TYR A 63 16.16 21.53 -7.21
N GLU A 64 16.21 22.84 -7.06
CA GLU A 64 17.09 23.71 -7.87
C GLU A 64 18.58 23.43 -7.60
N ASP A 65 18.96 23.16 -6.33
CA ASP A 65 20.33 22.80 -5.99
C ASP A 65 20.74 21.46 -6.63
N VAL A 66 19.86 20.47 -6.56
CA VAL A 66 20.11 19.12 -7.10
C VAL A 66 20.09 19.13 -8.62
N LYS A 67 19.17 19.86 -9.23
CA LYS A 67 19.08 20.06 -10.68
C LYS A 67 20.33 20.76 -11.25
N ALA A 68 20.93 21.67 -10.49
CA ALA A 68 22.19 22.30 -10.90
C ALA A 68 23.36 21.30 -10.97
N ILE A 69 23.34 20.25 -10.15
CA ILE A 69 24.34 19.15 -10.19
C ILE A 69 24.02 18.18 -11.33
N ARG A 70 22.74 17.78 -11.44
CA ARG A 70 22.24 16.78 -12.38
C ARG A 70 20.97 17.28 -13.07
N PRO A 71 21.07 17.94 -14.25
CA PRO A 71 19.92 18.59 -14.90
C PRO A 71 18.76 17.64 -15.30
N ASP A 72 19.05 16.39 -15.58
CA ASP A 72 18.07 15.38 -15.98
C ASP A 72 17.58 14.48 -14.83
N ILE A 73 17.88 14.86 -13.58
CA ILE A 73 17.48 14.08 -12.41
C ILE A 73 15.97 14.09 -12.19
N ILE A 74 15.43 12.97 -11.74
CA ILE A 74 14.08 12.94 -11.19
C ILE A 74 14.16 13.16 -9.68
N TYR A 75 13.58 14.27 -9.22
CA TYR A 75 13.60 14.68 -7.81
C TYR A 75 12.25 14.40 -7.18
N THR A 76 12.12 13.34 -6.37
CA THR A 76 10.86 12.91 -5.78
C THR A 76 10.77 13.32 -4.31
N ASN A 77 9.80 14.16 -3.99
CA ASN A 77 9.47 14.59 -2.63
C ASN A 77 8.31 13.77 -2.08
N CYS A 78 8.47 13.19 -0.89
CA CYS A 78 7.40 12.50 -0.18
C CYS A 78 7.03 13.31 1.08
N TYR A 79 5.86 13.97 1.08
CA TYR A 79 5.41 14.86 2.16
C TYR A 79 4.09 14.36 2.77
N GLY A 80 3.73 14.93 3.94
CA GLY A 80 2.40 14.73 4.51
C GLY A 80 1.31 15.41 3.70
N TYR A 81 1.56 16.68 3.34
CA TYR A 81 0.64 17.56 2.63
C TYR A 81 1.34 18.28 1.47
N SER A 82 0.58 18.67 0.44
CA SER A 82 1.10 19.44 -0.68
C SER A 82 1.61 20.81 -0.25
N ARG A 83 2.77 21.20 -0.78
CA ARG A 83 3.35 22.53 -0.57
C ARG A 83 2.48 23.66 -1.14
N ARG A 84 1.48 23.34 -1.95
CA ARG A 84 0.54 24.28 -2.55
C ARG A 84 -0.66 24.60 -1.65
N GLY A 85 -0.83 23.86 -0.56
CA GLY A 85 -1.93 24.01 0.38
C GLY A 85 -1.53 24.73 1.68
N PRO A 86 -2.50 25.08 2.52
CA PRO A 86 -2.25 25.74 3.80
C PRO A 86 -1.55 24.83 4.82
N GLU A 87 -1.65 23.52 4.67
CA GLU A 87 -1.08 22.52 5.58
C GLU A 87 0.36 22.11 5.23
N ALA A 88 1.01 22.78 4.30
CA ALA A 88 2.32 22.45 3.72
C ALA A 88 3.44 22.12 4.75
N ASP A 89 3.43 22.74 5.90
CA ASP A 89 4.45 22.58 6.94
C ASP A 89 3.98 21.72 8.14
N GLN A 90 2.74 21.21 8.09
CA GLN A 90 2.19 20.41 9.19
C GLN A 90 2.90 19.04 9.31
N PRO A 91 3.12 18.57 10.54
CA PRO A 91 3.60 17.22 10.76
C PRO A 91 2.52 16.21 10.37
N ALA A 92 2.93 15.11 9.74
CA ALA A 92 2.03 14.05 9.33
C ALA A 92 2.63 12.68 9.64
N TYR A 93 1.78 11.78 10.11
CA TYR A 93 2.04 10.37 10.28
C TYR A 93 0.82 9.58 9.76
N ASP A 94 1.00 8.30 9.52
CA ASP A 94 -0.05 7.42 8.98
C ASP A 94 -1.41 7.60 9.67
N ASP A 95 -1.46 7.49 11.00
CA ASP A 95 -2.69 7.57 11.77
C ASP A 95 -3.40 8.93 11.61
N THR A 96 -2.64 10.04 11.62
CA THR A 96 -3.21 11.37 11.46
C THR A 96 -3.79 11.56 10.07
N ILE A 97 -3.14 11.05 9.05
CA ILE A 97 -3.62 11.07 7.67
C ILE A 97 -4.83 10.15 7.48
N GLN A 98 -4.86 8.95 8.09
CA GLN A 98 -6.04 8.10 8.08
C GLN A 98 -7.27 8.82 8.67
N ALA A 99 -7.07 9.56 9.75
CA ALA A 99 -8.15 10.33 10.36
C ALA A 99 -8.65 11.44 9.43
N GLU A 100 -7.75 12.19 8.82
CA GLU A 100 -8.07 13.37 8.03
C GLU A 100 -8.66 13.05 6.65
N CYS A 101 -8.26 11.94 6.02
CA CYS A 101 -8.83 11.49 4.75
C CYS A 101 -10.17 10.76 4.87
N GLY A 102 -10.72 10.61 6.09
CA GLY A 102 -12.05 10.05 6.35
C GLY A 102 -12.10 8.54 6.55
N ILE A 103 -10.99 7.81 6.55
CA ILE A 103 -10.97 6.35 6.83
C ILE A 103 -11.58 6.04 8.19
N THR A 104 -11.20 6.79 9.24
CA THR A 104 -11.71 6.58 10.60
C THR A 104 -13.22 6.79 10.69
N HIS A 105 -13.76 7.76 9.94
CA HIS A 105 -15.20 7.95 9.83
C HIS A 105 -15.90 6.80 9.10
N VAL A 106 -15.30 6.28 8.02
CA VAL A 106 -15.82 5.08 7.33
C VAL A 106 -15.84 3.88 8.29
N GLN A 107 -14.80 3.68 9.10
CA GLN A 107 -14.78 2.66 10.14
C GLN A 107 -15.89 2.87 11.19
N GLN A 108 -16.15 4.12 11.57
CA GLN A 108 -17.26 4.43 12.49
C GLN A 108 -18.61 4.07 11.89
N LEU A 109 -18.86 4.33 10.61
CA LEU A 109 -20.11 3.95 9.96
C LEU A 109 -20.34 2.44 10.00
N ILE A 110 -19.26 1.66 9.84
CA ILE A 110 -19.31 0.19 9.83
C ILE A 110 -19.43 -0.38 11.25
N ASN A 111 -18.61 0.09 12.18
CA ASN A 111 -18.41 -0.52 13.49
C ASN A 111 -19.13 0.19 14.63
N GLY A 112 -19.60 1.41 14.41
CA GLY A 112 -20.21 2.27 15.44
C GLY A 112 -19.22 3.19 16.17
N GLU A 113 -17.93 2.86 16.16
CA GLU A 113 -16.83 3.62 16.76
C GLU A 113 -15.76 3.94 15.70
N PRO A 114 -15.11 5.13 15.77
CA PRO A 114 -13.99 5.44 14.89
C PRO A 114 -12.84 4.45 15.12
N GLY A 115 -12.14 4.07 14.05
CA GLY A 115 -11.02 3.15 14.16
C GLY A 115 -10.05 3.32 12.99
N PHE A 116 -8.77 3.02 13.23
CA PHE A 116 -7.78 2.94 12.16
C PHE A 116 -7.86 1.60 11.44
N VAL A 117 -7.45 1.58 10.18
CA VAL A 117 -7.17 0.32 9.50
C VAL A 117 -5.89 -0.27 10.11
N GLY A 118 -5.89 -1.56 10.43
CA GLY A 118 -4.78 -2.24 11.11
C GLY A 118 -3.52 -2.42 10.23
N THR A 119 -3.19 -1.42 9.43
CA THR A 119 -1.96 -1.35 8.61
C THR A 119 -1.63 0.11 8.32
N ILE A 120 -0.35 0.40 8.08
CA ILE A 120 0.13 1.74 7.69
C ILE A 120 -0.34 2.08 6.26
N MET A 121 -1.64 2.39 6.16
CA MET A 121 -2.33 2.55 4.88
C MET A 121 -1.86 3.79 4.11
N ALA A 122 -1.70 4.93 4.80
CA ALA A 122 -1.28 6.18 4.20
C ALA A 122 0.15 6.10 3.65
N ASP A 123 1.06 5.52 4.44
CA ASP A 123 2.45 5.29 4.03
C ASP A 123 2.55 4.40 2.79
N LYS A 124 1.80 3.28 2.79
CA LYS A 124 1.82 2.32 1.67
C LYS A 124 1.21 2.91 0.39
N VAL A 125 0.09 3.63 0.51
CA VAL A 125 -0.55 4.28 -0.63
C VAL A 125 0.36 5.38 -1.19
N ALA A 126 0.93 6.24 -0.34
CA ALA A 126 1.89 7.25 -0.77
C ALA A 126 3.15 6.62 -1.39
N GLY A 127 3.65 5.53 -0.83
CA GLY A 127 4.80 4.78 -1.38
C GLY A 127 4.53 4.24 -2.80
N LEU A 128 3.34 3.70 -3.05
CA LEU A 128 2.94 3.27 -4.40
C LEU A 128 2.82 4.47 -5.36
N HIS A 129 2.26 5.60 -4.91
CA HIS A 129 2.20 6.83 -5.70
C HIS A 129 3.62 7.35 -6.02
N ALA A 130 4.53 7.34 -5.04
CA ALA A 130 5.93 7.73 -5.26
C ALA A 130 6.61 6.83 -6.31
N LEU A 131 6.39 5.53 -6.23
CA LEU A 131 6.95 4.58 -7.20
C LEU A 131 6.46 4.87 -8.61
N TYR A 132 5.15 4.86 -8.88
CA TYR A 132 4.68 5.03 -10.25
C TYR A 132 4.89 6.44 -10.79
N ALA A 133 4.78 7.49 -9.96
CA ALA A 133 5.03 8.86 -10.40
C ALA A 133 6.50 9.07 -10.79
N THR A 134 7.44 8.52 -9.99
CA THR A 134 8.87 8.50 -10.34
C THR A 134 9.12 7.74 -11.64
N MET A 135 8.50 6.56 -11.83
CA MET A 135 8.63 5.79 -13.07
C MET A 135 8.05 6.52 -14.28
N MET A 136 6.92 7.23 -14.14
CA MET A 136 6.36 8.07 -15.20
C MET A 136 7.30 9.22 -15.57
N ALA A 137 7.94 9.86 -14.58
CA ALA A 137 8.92 10.91 -14.80
C ALA A 137 10.19 10.38 -15.48
N LEU A 138 10.68 9.21 -15.08
CA LEU A 138 11.78 8.51 -15.76
C LEU A 138 11.42 8.18 -17.22
N PHE A 139 10.21 7.67 -17.45
CA PHE A 139 9.74 7.39 -18.82
C PHE A 139 9.66 8.65 -19.69
N HIS A 140 9.20 9.80 -19.10
CA HIS A 140 9.25 11.08 -19.80
C HIS A 140 10.69 11.46 -20.16
N ARG A 141 11.63 11.37 -19.20
CA ARG A 141 13.06 11.64 -19.44
C ARG A 141 13.62 10.77 -20.57
N GLU A 142 13.31 9.47 -20.58
CA GLU A 142 13.78 8.56 -21.64
C GLU A 142 13.23 8.97 -23.03
N ARG A 143 11.99 9.44 -23.10
CA ARG A 143 11.38 9.93 -24.34
C ARG A 143 11.89 11.27 -24.84
N THR A 144 12.43 12.09 -23.96
CA THR A 144 12.93 13.46 -24.27
C THR A 144 14.44 13.51 -24.56
N GLY A 145 15.14 12.38 -24.48
CA GLY A 145 16.55 12.31 -24.81
C GLY A 145 17.35 11.28 -24.01
N GLY A 146 16.76 10.66 -23.02
CA GLY A 146 17.40 9.68 -22.15
C GLY A 146 18.33 10.26 -21.11
N ARG A 147 19.06 9.39 -20.43
CA ARG A 147 19.99 9.75 -19.34
C ARG A 147 21.05 10.75 -19.85
N GLY A 148 21.18 11.87 -19.15
CA GLY A 148 22.14 12.94 -19.43
C GLY A 148 21.71 13.94 -20.50
N LYS A 149 20.56 13.76 -21.16
CA LYS A 149 20.04 14.64 -22.23
C LYS A 149 18.54 14.87 -22.16
N GLY A 150 17.80 14.02 -21.49
CA GLY A 150 16.36 14.12 -21.34
C GLY A 150 15.97 15.16 -20.29
N GLU A 151 14.67 15.41 -20.19
CA GLU A 151 14.12 16.39 -19.25
C GLU A 151 13.87 15.74 -17.88
N GLY A 152 14.64 16.19 -16.87
CA GLY A 152 14.38 15.91 -15.47
C GLY A 152 13.24 16.76 -14.92
N GLN A 153 12.67 16.35 -13.79
CA GLN A 153 11.59 17.10 -13.15
C GLN A 153 11.48 16.83 -11.66
N GLU A 154 10.85 17.76 -10.94
CA GLU A 154 10.41 17.54 -9.58
C GLU A 154 9.06 16.81 -9.57
N VAL A 155 8.93 15.83 -8.68
CA VAL A 155 7.72 15.04 -8.43
C VAL A 155 7.35 15.20 -6.96
N GLU A 156 6.22 15.82 -6.68
CA GLU A 156 5.67 15.92 -5.33
C GLU A 156 4.63 14.83 -5.09
N VAL A 157 4.84 14.00 -4.10
CA VAL A 157 3.90 12.98 -3.64
C VAL A 157 3.54 13.23 -2.19
N THR A 158 2.26 13.26 -1.88
CA THR A 158 1.77 13.64 -0.57
C THR A 158 0.82 12.58 -0.02
N MET A 159 0.96 12.28 1.28
CA MET A 159 0.18 11.21 1.92
C MET A 159 -1.31 11.55 1.93
N PHE A 160 -1.66 12.79 2.29
CA PHE A 160 -3.07 13.20 2.43
C PHE A 160 -3.80 13.17 1.08
N GLU A 161 -3.24 13.80 0.04
CA GLU A 161 -3.87 13.83 -1.27
C GLU A 161 -3.90 12.44 -1.93
N ALA A 162 -2.84 11.65 -1.78
CA ALA A 162 -2.78 10.30 -2.31
C ALA A 162 -3.85 9.41 -1.67
N LEU A 163 -3.94 9.40 -0.33
CA LEU A 163 -4.93 8.59 0.38
C LEU A 163 -6.35 9.13 0.20
N SER A 164 -6.55 10.44 0.15
CA SER A 164 -7.84 11.06 -0.16
C SER A 164 -8.32 10.66 -1.56
N SER A 165 -7.44 10.70 -2.56
CA SER A 165 -7.75 10.25 -3.92
C SER A 165 -8.12 8.77 -3.95
N PHE A 166 -7.40 7.92 -3.22
CA PHE A 166 -7.70 6.50 -3.09
C PHE A 166 -9.08 6.25 -2.46
N MET A 167 -9.41 6.97 -1.39
CA MET A 167 -10.70 6.85 -0.69
C MET A 167 -11.88 7.37 -1.53
N LEU A 168 -11.69 8.43 -2.27
CA LEU A 168 -12.76 9.07 -3.03
C LEU A 168 -13.09 8.37 -4.35
N VAL A 169 -12.40 7.29 -4.73
CA VAL A 169 -12.76 6.48 -5.91
C VAL A 169 -14.21 6.02 -5.82
N GLU A 170 -14.62 5.44 -4.71
CA GLU A 170 -16.00 5.03 -4.48
C GLU A 170 -16.76 5.94 -3.50
N HIS A 171 -16.06 6.54 -2.53
CA HIS A 171 -16.70 7.34 -1.49
C HIS A 171 -17.06 8.78 -1.92
N ALA A 172 -16.57 9.27 -3.05
CA ALA A 172 -17.08 10.53 -3.61
C ALA A 172 -18.58 10.42 -3.98
N ASN A 173 -19.00 9.28 -4.50
CA ASN A 173 -20.39 8.88 -4.73
C ASN A 173 -21.31 10.03 -5.19
N GLY A 174 -22.36 10.36 -4.44
CA GLY A 174 -23.32 11.42 -4.80
C GLY A 174 -22.73 12.83 -4.85
N ARG A 175 -21.58 13.07 -4.27
CA ARG A 175 -20.86 14.37 -4.31
C ARG A 175 -20.11 14.63 -5.62
N LEU A 176 -19.96 13.61 -6.46
CA LEU A 176 -19.40 13.78 -7.81
C LEU A 176 -20.28 14.64 -8.74
N PHE A 177 -21.56 14.73 -8.45
CA PHE A 177 -22.54 15.44 -9.30
C PHE A 177 -22.69 16.90 -8.85
N SER A 178 -23.06 17.76 -9.80
CA SER A 178 -23.38 19.16 -9.53
C SER A 178 -24.77 19.49 -10.08
N PRO A 179 -25.78 19.78 -9.23
CA PRO A 179 -25.72 19.74 -7.76
C PRO A 179 -25.54 18.31 -7.22
N PRO A 180 -25.08 18.14 -5.96
CA PRO A 180 -24.90 16.81 -5.37
C PRO A 180 -26.20 16.02 -5.31
N LEU A 181 -26.11 14.72 -5.67
CA LEU A 181 -27.26 13.79 -5.66
C LEU A 181 -27.34 12.98 -4.35
N GLY A 182 -26.34 13.06 -3.48
CA GLY A 182 -26.32 12.35 -2.21
C GLY A 182 -25.01 12.55 -1.44
N PRO A 183 -24.84 11.85 -0.31
CA PRO A 183 -23.66 11.97 0.53
C PRO A 183 -22.40 11.35 -0.10
N ALA A 184 -21.26 11.69 0.48
CA ALA A 184 -19.94 11.20 0.09
C ALA A 184 -19.61 9.86 0.79
N HIS A 185 -20.37 8.82 0.56
CA HIS A 185 -20.03 7.46 0.95
C HIS A 185 -20.71 6.44 0.03
N TYR A 186 -20.03 5.31 -0.18
CA TYR A 186 -20.60 4.20 -0.94
C TYR A 186 -21.40 3.30 0.00
N HIS A 187 -22.71 3.36 -0.08
CA HIS A 187 -23.67 2.70 0.81
C HIS A 187 -23.32 1.25 1.12
N ARG A 188 -23.04 0.46 0.08
CA ARG A 188 -22.73 -0.95 0.24
C ARG A 188 -21.45 -1.19 1.02
N ALA A 189 -20.43 -0.32 0.87
CA ALA A 189 -19.16 -0.48 1.56
C ALA A 189 -19.26 -0.22 3.07
N VAL A 190 -20.17 0.68 3.46
CA VAL A 190 -20.38 1.07 4.87
C VAL A 190 -21.51 0.30 5.56
N GLU A 191 -22.13 -0.67 4.88
CA GLU A 191 -23.19 -1.51 5.46
C GLU A 191 -22.62 -2.40 6.58
N ARG A 192 -23.18 -2.29 7.78
CA ARG A 192 -22.71 -2.98 8.99
C ARG A 192 -22.70 -4.49 8.88
N ASN A 193 -23.64 -5.06 8.14
CA ASN A 193 -23.75 -6.50 7.92
C ASN A 193 -22.84 -7.00 6.79
N ARG A 194 -22.13 -6.11 6.07
CA ARG A 194 -21.12 -6.48 5.08
C ARG A 194 -19.81 -6.83 5.77
N ARG A 195 -19.71 -8.07 6.20
CA ARG A 195 -18.54 -8.63 6.92
C ARG A 195 -18.42 -10.11 6.62
N PRO A 196 -17.28 -10.75 6.94
CA PRO A 196 -17.20 -12.20 6.90
C PRO A 196 -18.32 -12.82 7.73
N TYR A 197 -18.99 -13.81 7.17
CA TYR A 197 -20.11 -14.49 7.83
C TYR A 197 -19.60 -15.47 8.87
N LYS A 198 -20.19 -15.47 10.06
CA LYS A 198 -19.92 -16.48 11.07
C LYS A 198 -20.49 -17.82 10.63
N THR A 199 -19.71 -18.90 10.76
CA THR A 199 -20.09 -20.27 10.56
C THR A 199 -20.17 -21.01 11.91
N ARG A 200 -20.48 -22.29 11.94
CA ARG A 200 -20.48 -23.07 13.19
C ARG A 200 -19.12 -23.14 13.89
N ASP A 201 -18.03 -23.08 13.12
CA ASP A 201 -16.66 -23.32 13.61
C ASP A 201 -15.66 -22.21 13.26
N GLY A 202 -16.12 -21.11 12.66
CA GLY A 202 -15.22 -20.02 12.27
C GLY A 202 -15.94 -18.93 11.47
N TYR A 203 -15.32 -18.53 10.34
CA TYR A 203 -15.84 -17.50 9.46
C TYR A 203 -15.55 -17.83 7.99
N VAL A 204 -16.45 -17.38 7.12
CA VAL A 204 -16.26 -17.42 5.67
C VAL A 204 -16.54 -16.06 5.06
N ALA A 205 -15.67 -15.59 4.17
CA ALA A 205 -15.96 -14.50 3.27
C ALA A 205 -16.57 -15.09 2.01
N ALA A 206 -17.81 -14.70 1.69
CA ALA A 206 -18.53 -15.20 0.52
C ALA A 206 -19.26 -14.06 -0.19
N LEU A 207 -19.30 -14.09 -1.52
CA LEU A 207 -19.90 -13.05 -2.33
C LEU A 207 -21.03 -13.60 -3.22
N VAL A 208 -22.20 -13.75 -2.62
CA VAL A 208 -23.45 -14.10 -3.34
C VAL A 208 -24.02 -12.82 -3.94
N TYR A 209 -23.39 -12.31 -5.03
CA TYR A 209 -23.59 -10.94 -5.47
C TYR A 209 -24.58 -10.78 -6.63
N ASN A 210 -24.25 -11.35 -7.79
CA ASN A 210 -25.05 -11.22 -9.00
C ASN A 210 -26.24 -12.19 -9.03
N ASP A 211 -27.15 -12.02 -9.97
CA ASP A 211 -28.33 -12.86 -10.07
C ASP A 211 -28.00 -14.35 -10.33
N LYS A 212 -26.94 -14.64 -11.08
CA LYS A 212 -26.48 -16.00 -11.30
C LYS A 212 -26.04 -16.69 -10.00
N HIS A 213 -25.22 -16.01 -9.20
CA HIS A 213 -24.78 -16.52 -7.90
C HIS A 213 -25.95 -16.63 -6.93
N TRP A 214 -26.83 -15.63 -6.90
CA TRP A 214 -28.03 -15.64 -6.07
C TRP A 214 -28.91 -16.83 -6.38
N ASN A 215 -29.31 -17.00 -7.64
CA ASN A 215 -30.20 -18.08 -8.06
C ASN A 215 -29.58 -19.47 -7.80
N ALA A 216 -28.27 -19.65 -8.02
CA ALA A 216 -27.58 -20.88 -7.71
C ALA A 216 -27.57 -21.18 -6.20
N PHE A 217 -27.28 -20.17 -5.37
CA PHE A 217 -27.29 -20.29 -3.92
C PHE A 217 -28.69 -20.62 -3.38
N ILE A 218 -29.72 -19.85 -3.79
CA ILE A 218 -31.08 -20.06 -3.35
C ILE A 218 -31.58 -21.45 -3.73
N LYS A 219 -31.29 -21.92 -4.95
CA LYS A 219 -31.66 -23.27 -5.41
C LYS A 219 -31.01 -24.38 -4.59
N ALA A 220 -29.74 -24.21 -4.21
CA ALA A 220 -28.99 -25.21 -3.46
C ALA A 220 -29.31 -25.24 -1.96
N VAL A 221 -29.55 -24.07 -1.38
CA VAL A 221 -29.72 -23.89 0.07
C VAL A 221 -31.20 -23.91 0.47
N GLN A 222 -32.09 -23.40 -0.38
CA GLN A 222 -33.53 -23.28 -0.16
C GLN A 222 -33.89 -22.63 1.18
N PRO A 223 -33.35 -21.43 1.50
CA PRO A 223 -33.62 -20.79 2.77
C PRO A 223 -35.08 -20.33 2.86
N GLU A 224 -35.72 -20.53 4.01
CA GLU A 224 -37.13 -20.18 4.26
C GLU A 224 -37.43 -18.70 4.08
N TRP A 225 -36.45 -17.82 4.29
CA TRP A 225 -36.59 -16.39 4.16
C TRP A 225 -36.60 -15.87 2.71
N ASN A 226 -36.31 -16.73 1.72
CA ASN A 226 -36.30 -16.29 0.32
C ASN A 226 -37.70 -15.87 -0.15
N CYS A 227 -37.77 -14.73 -0.83
CA CYS A 227 -39.02 -14.20 -1.35
C CYS A 227 -38.76 -13.37 -2.62
N PRO A 228 -39.84 -13.05 -3.40
CA PRO A 228 -39.69 -12.30 -4.65
C PRO A 228 -39.04 -10.90 -4.52
N GLU A 229 -39.02 -10.33 -3.31
CA GLU A 229 -38.33 -9.05 -3.03
C GLU A 229 -36.80 -9.14 -3.22
N PHE A 230 -36.23 -10.35 -3.35
CA PHE A 230 -34.80 -10.60 -3.53
C PHE A 230 -34.43 -11.15 -4.91
N ASP A 231 -35.36 -11.28 -5.84
CA ASP A 231 -35.15 -11.99 -7.10
C ASP A 231 -34.11 -11.32 -8.01
N THR A 232 -34.01 -9.99 -7.97
CA THR A 232 -33.04 -9.27 -8.82
C THR A 232 -32.01 -8.51 -8.00
N LEU A 233 -30.83 -8.27 -8.59
CA LEU A 233 -29.78 -7.46 -7.97
C LEU A 233 -30.28 -6.07 -7.56
N GLU A 234 -31.13 -5.45 -8.38
CA GLU A 234 -31.69 -4.12 -8.08
C GLU A 234 -32.57 -4.15 -6.81
N LEU A 235 -33.42 -5.17 -6.68
CA LEU A 235 -34.29 -5.34 -5.51
C LEU A 235 -33.46 -5.60 -4.25
N ARG A 236 -32.45 -6.47 -4.34
CA ARG A 236 -31.53 -6.73 -3.23
C ARG A 236 -30.73 -5.50 -2.82
N ALA A 237 -30.29 -4.69 -3.79
CA ALA A 237 -29.52 -3.48 -3.50
C ALA A 237 -30.30 -2.45 -2.68
N LYS A 238 -31.63 -2.36 -2.86
CA LYS A 238 -32.51 -1.45 -2.11
C LYS A 238 -32.62 -1.82 -0.62
N GLN A 239 -32.34 -3.06 -0.26
CA GLN A 239 -32.41 -3.58 1.11
C GLN A 239 -31.20 -4.46 1.48
N ILE A 240 -30.03 -4.02 1.01
CA ILE A 240 -28.80 -4.83 1.08
C ILE A 240 -28.41 -5.22 2.51
N GLY A 241 -28.67 -4.37 3.49
CA GLY A 241 -28.42 -4.66 4.91
C GLY A 241 -29.24 -5.84 5.43
N ARG A 242 -30.54 -5.91 5.03
CA ARG A 242 -31.41 -7.05 5.35
C ARG A 242 -30.90 -8.32 4.68
N VAL A 243 -30.52 -8.25 3.41
CA VAL A 243 -29.98 -9.39 2.66
C VAL A 243 -28.72 -9.94 3.32
N TYR A 244 -27.78 -9.08 3.69
CA TYR A 244 -26.56 -9.53 4.39
C TYR A 244 -26.84 -10.13 5.76
N GLY A 245 -27.82 -9.59 6.49
CA GLY A 245 -28.26 -10.17 7.76
C GLY A 245 -28.77 -11.62 7.60
N LEU A 246 -29.72 -11.83 6.66
CA LEU A 246 -30.31 -13.14 6.36
C LEU A 246 -29.26 -14.15 5.83
N LEU A 247 -28.33 -13.69 5.00
CA LEU A 247 -27.20 -14.54 4.60
C LEU A 247 -26.33 -14.91 5.82
N GLY A 248 -26.09 -13.97 6.75
CA GLY A 248 -25.34 -14.22 7.97
C GLY A 248 -25.98 -15.32 8.83
N GLU A 249 -27.30 -15.29 9.02
CA GLU A 249 -28.05 -16.33 9.71
C GLU A 249 -27.92 -17.70 9.01
N THR A 250 -27.98 -17.68 7.68
CA THR A 250 -27.85 -18.90 6.86
C THR A 250 -26.44 -19.50 6.97
N PHE A 251 -25.39 -18.65 6.88
CA PHE A 251 -24.01 -19.12 6.99
C PHE A 251 -23.68 -19.72 8.37
N ALA A 252 -24.38 -19.31 9.42
CA ALA A 252 -24.23 -19.89 10.76
C ALA A 252 -24.71 -21.35 10.89
N THR A 253 -25.40 -21.89 9.88
CA THR A 253 -26.01 -23.24 9.94
C THR A 253 -25.05 -24.40 9.62
N ARG A 254 -23.90 -24.13 9.00
CA ARG A 254 -22.92 -25.16 8.58
C ARG A 254 -21.50 -24.77 9.01
N THR A 255 -20.57 -25.70 8.89
CA THR A 255 -19.13 -25.44 9.10
C THR A 255 -18.54 -24.62 7.96
N THR A 256 -17.38 -24.02 8.20
CA THR A 256 -16.63 -23.27 7.18
C THR A 256 -16.32 -24.14 5.97
N GLN A 257 -15.87 -25.38 6.20
CA GLN A 257 -15.53 -26.29 5.10
C GLN A 257 -16.75 -26.71 4.28
N GLU A 258 -17.86 -27.06 4.92
CA GLU A 258 -19.12 -27.38 4.21
C GLU A 258 -19.57 -26.22 3.29
N TRP A 259 -19.42 -24.97 3.75
CA TRP A 259 -19.72 -23.79 2.93
C TRP A 259 -18.74 -23.59 1.79
N LEU A 260 -17.44 -23.73 2.03
CA LEU A 260 -16.43 -23.58 0.99
C LEU A 260 -16.60 -24.58 -0.14
N ASP A 261 -16.93 -25.84 0.19
CA ASP A 261 -17.15 -26.90 -0.80
C ASP A 261 -18.40 -26.62 -1.63
N LEU A 262 -19.52 -26.29 -0.99
CA LEU A 262 -20.76 -25.94 -1.70
C LEU A 262 -20.57 -24.71 -2.60
N LEU A 263 -19.95 -23.63 -2.10
CA LEU A 263 -19.77 -22.40 -2.86
C LEU A 263 -18.81 -22.59 -4.04
N ARG A 264 -17.82 -23.47 -3.91
CA ARG A 264 -16.93 -23.87 -5.00
C ARG A 264 -17.70 -24.61 -6.09
N GLU A 265 -18.58 -25.58 -5.74
CA GLU A 265 -19.45 -26.28 -6.71
C GLU A 265 -20.37 -25.31 -7.45
N LEU A 266 -20.88 -24.30 -6.75
CA LEU A 266 -21.75 -23.26 -7.33
C LEU A 266 -20.99 -22.18 -8.09
N ASN A 267 -19.64 -22.26 -8.13
CA ASN A 267 -18.76 -21.22 -8.70
C ASN A 267 -19.03 -19.82 -8.10
N ILE A 268 -19.28 -19.77 -6.79
CA ILE A 268 -19.47 -18.54 -6.02
C ILE A 268 -18.16 -18.20 -5.31
N PRO A 269 -17.61 -16.99 -5.45
CA PRO A 269 -16.38 -16.59 -4.77
C PRO A 269 -16.50 -16.69 -3.25
N ALA A 270 -15.62 -17.47 -2.65
CA ALA A 270 -15.54 -17.63 -1.21
C ALA A 270 -14.12 -17.95 -0.74
N SER A 271 -13.80 -17.54 0.47
CA SER A 271 -12.53 -17.88 1.13
C SER A 271 -12.72 -18.02 2.65
N PRO A 272 -11.92 -18.86 3.32
CA PRO A 272 -11.87 -18.84 4.78
C PRO A 272 -11.25 -17.55 5.27
N LEU A 273 -11.50 -17.19 6.53
CA LEU A 273 -10.73 -16.13 7.19
C LEU A 273 -9.35 -16.68 7.52
N ARG A 274 -8.31 -15.93 7.13
CA ARG A 274 -6.92 -16.30 7.37
C ARG A 274 -6.24 -15.26 8.27
N SER A 275 -5.38 -15.73 9.16
CA SER A 275 -4.42 -14.88 9.87
C SER A 275 -3.25 -14.48 8.95
N THR A 276 -2.43 -13.55 9.40
CA THR A 276 -1.18 -13.22 8.70
C THR A 276 -0.18 -14.38 8.72
N ASP A 277 -0.18 -15.23 9.76
CA ASP A 277 0.66 -16.41 9.82
C ASP A 277 0.24 -17.47 8.79
N ASP A 278 -1.07 -17.65 8.57
CA ASP A 278 -1.58 -18.58 7.55
C ASP A 278 -1.11 -18.24 6.12
N LEU A 279 -0.65 -17.01 5.87
CA LEU A 279 -0.12 -16.62 4.55
C LEU A 279 1.21 -17.32 4.24
N PHE A 280 2.04 -17.59 5.25
CA PHE A 280 3.33 -18.28 5.06
C PHE A 280 3.11 -19.78 4.72
N GLU A 281 2.01 -20.36 5.19
CA GLU A 281 1.62 -21.75 4.92
C GLU A 281 0.63 -21.85 3.74
N ASN A 282 0.34 -20.74 3.05
CA ASN A 282 -0.65 -20.75 1.98
C ASN A 282 -0.15 -21.53 0.75
N GLU A 283 -0.88 -22.57 0.36
CA GLU A 283 -0.54 -23.46 -0.74
C GLU A 283 -0.32 -22.71 -2.06
N HIS A 284 -1.19 -21.75 -2.40
CA HIS A 284 -1.06 -20.99 -3.63
C HIS A 284 0.20 -20.09 -3.63
N LEU A 285 0.45 -19.37 -2.54
CA LEU A 285 1.64 -18.51 -2.42
C LEU A 285 2.93 -19.32 -2.48
N ASN A 286 2.96 -20.48 -1.81
CA ASN A 286 4.10 -21.39 -1.85
C ASN A 286 4.29 -22.02 -3.25
N ALA A 287 3.22 -22.42 -3.91
CA ALA A 287 3.27 -23.04 -5.25
C ALA A 287 3.81 -22.08 -6.32
N ILE A 288 3.56 -20.77 -6.19
CA ILE A 288 4.09 -19.76 -7.12
C ILE A 288 5.46 -19.20 -6.70
N GLY A 289 6.06 -19.72 -5.61
CA GLY A 289 7.32 -19.22 -5.09
C GLY A 289 7.27 -17.78 -4.62
N PHE A 290 6.14 -17.37 -4.00
CA PHE A 290 5.95 -15.98 -3.57
C PHE A 290 6.93 -15.56 -2.47
N PHE A 291 7.38 -16.49 -1.64
CA PHE A 291 8.36 -16.22 -0.60
C PHE A 291 9.77 -16.54 -1.10
N GLU A 292 10.67 -15.56 -0.95
CA GLU A 292 12.08 -15.70 -1.31
C GLU A 292 12.95 -15.67 -0.05
N THR A 293 13.86 -16.63 0.08
CA THR A 293 14.80 -16.69 1.21
C THR A 293 16.18 -16.24 0.74
N VAL A 294 16.79 -15.32 1.47
CA VAL A 294 18.16 -14.85 1.25
C VAL A 294 19.00 -15.02 2.50
N ASP A 295 20.28 -15.29 2.31
CA ASP A 295 21.24 -15.35 3.42
C ASP A 295 21.53 -13.95 3.97
N SER A 296 21.73 -13.87 5.28
CA SER A 296 22.18 -12.66 5.95
C SER A 296 23.21 -12.99 7.03
N PRO A 297 23.99 -12.01 7.50
CA PRO A 297 24.93 -12.23 8.62
C PRO A 297 24.26 -12.75 9.90
N ASN A 298 22.96 -12.55 10.04
CA ASN A 298 22.17 -12.95 11.20
C ASN A 298 21.29 -14.20 10.93
N GLY A 299 21.60 -14.97 9.89
CA GLY A 299 20.82 -16.14 9.45
C GLY A 299 19.90 -15.86 8.26
N PRO A 300 19.23 -16.89 7.73
CA PRO A 300 18.36 -16.74 6.57
C PRO A 300 17.14 -15.88 6.87
N LEU A 301 16.77 -15.02 5.92
CA LEU A 301 15.61 -14.14 5.98
C LEU A 301 14.66 -14.50 4.86
N THR A 302 13.38 -14.69 5.19
CA THR A 302 12.33 -14.99 4.21
C THR A 302 11.46 -13.74 3.99
N PHE A 303 11.39 -13.29 2.75
CA PHE A 303 10.65 -12.12 2.34
C PHE A 303 9.46 -12.47 1.45
N PRO A 304 8.37 -11.68 1.49
CA PRO A 304 7.45 -11.61 0.35
C PRO A 304 8.24 -11.15 -0.87
N GLY A 305 8.22 -11.93 -1.94
CA GLY A 305 8.90 -11.59 -3.19
C GLY A 305 8.22 -10.45 -3.95
N VAL A 306 8.62 -10.25 -5.19
CA VAL A 306 8.00 -9.25 -6.06
C VAL A 306 6.64 -9.78 -6.55
N PRO A 307 5.50 -9.13 -6.20
CA PRO A 307 4.17 -9.67 -6.50
C PRO A 307 3.79 -9.60 -7.98
N THR A 308 4.51 -8.79 -8.76
CA THR A 308 4.25 -8.59 -10.20
C THR A 308 5.21 -9.44 -11.01
N TRP A 309 4.66 -10.28 -11.90
CA TRP A 309 5.45 -11.08 -12.80
C TRP A 309 5.70 -10.35 -14.13
N PHE A 310 6.96 -10.23 -14.52
CA PHE A 310 7.40 -9.69 -15.81
C PHE A 310 8.02 -10.81 -16.64
N SER A 311 7.49 -11.05 -17.83
CA SER A 311 7.93 -12.16 -18.71
C SER A 311 9.37 -12.04 -19.17
N ALA A 312 9.89 -10.83 -19.33
CA ALA A 312 11.24 -10.58 -19.83
C ALA A 312 12.23 -10.18 -18.73
N THR A 313 11.75 -9.56 -17.65
CA THR A 313 12.57 -8.99 -16.57
C THR A 313 11.96 -9.31 -15.21
N PRO A 314 11.91 -10.60 -14.82
CA PRO A 314 11.30 -10.98 -13.53
C PRO A 314 12.04 -10.32 -12.38
N GLY A 315 11.27 -9.77 -11.44
CA GLY A 315 11.81 -9.20 -10.21
C GLY A 315 12.17 -10.29 -9.20
N HIS A 316 13.15 -10.02 -8.35
CA HIS A 316 13.56 -10.89 -7.23
C HIS A 316 14.13 -10.06 -6.07
N VAL A 317 14.22 -10.67 -4.91
CA VAL A 317 14.88 -10.08 -3.74
C VAL A 317 16.39 -10.16 -3.92
N ARG A 318 17.06 -9.02 -4.04
CA ARG A 318 18.52 -8.95 -4.34
C ARG A 318 19.42 -9.30 -3.18
N GLY A 319 18.94 -9.23 -1.95
CA GLY A 319 19.74 -9.48 -0.75
C GLY A 319 19.06 -8.96 0.52
N PRO A 320 19.69 -9.15 1.68
CA PRO A 320 19.17 -8.65 2.95
C PRO A 320 19.19 -7.12 3.01
N ALA A 321 18.60 -6.55 4.07
CA ALA A 321 18.80 -5.16 4.43
C ALA A 321 20.18 -4.97 5.03
N PRO A 322 20.89 -3.89 4.69
CA PRO A 322 22.22 -3.60 5.26
C PRO A 322 22.11 -3.13 6.71
N SER A 323 23.15 -3.32 7.50
CA SER A 323 23.32 -2.64 8.77
C SER A 323 23.55 -1.14 8.56
N LEU A 324 23.31 -0.33 9.60
CA LEU A 324 23.46 1.13 9.49
C LEU A 324 24.91 1.49 9.12
N GLY A 325 25.10 2.15 7.99
CA GLY A 325 26.38 2.62 7.50
C GLY A 325 27.30 1.53 6.96
N GLU A 326 26.84 0.31 6.79
CA GLU A 326 27.63 -0.86 6.35
C GLU A 326 28.43 -0.58 5.08
N ASP A 327 27.87 0.14 4.14
CA ASP A 327 28.48 0.40 2.83
C ASP A 327 29.22 1.75 2.75
N THR A 328 29.34 2.51 3.86
CA THR A 328 29.85 3.88 3.85
C THR A 328 31.25 3.96 3.26
N ALA A 329 32.19 3.15 3.74
CA ALA A 329 33.58 3.19 3.27
C ALA A 329 33.70 2.81 1.79
N GLU A 330 33.01 1.76 1.34
CA GLU A 330 32.99 1.31 -0.07
C GLU A 330 32.45 2.41 -0.98
N VAL A 331 31.29 2.97 -0.61
CA VAL A 331 30.60 3.97 -1.44
C VAL A 331 31.39 5.28 -1.51
N LEU A 332 31.97 5.75 -0.38
CA LEU A 332 32.79 6.95 -0.37
C LEU A 332 34.08 6.77 -1.19
N SER A 333 34.74 5.63 -1.04
CA SER A 333 35.91 5.31 -1.86
C SER A 333 35.60 5.30 -3.36
N ALA A 334 34.43 4.75 -3.76
CA ALA A 334 34.01 4.69 -5.15
C ALA A 334 33.82 6.09 -5.78
N ILE A 335 33.48 7.10 -4.97
CA ILE A 335 33.33 8.51 -5.42
C ILE A 335 34.58 9.34 -5.13
N GLY A 336 35.70 8.73 -4.73
CA GLY A 336 36.98 9.38 -4.48
C GLY A 336 37.01 10.23 -3.21
N LEU A 337 36.35 9.75 -2.15
CA LEU A 337 36.38 10.34 -0.81
C LEU A 337 36.78 9.27 0.23
N ASP A 338 37.44 9.71 1.31
CA ASP A 338 37.71 8.84 2.46
C ASP A 338 36.50 8.79 3.40
N ALA A 339 36.35 7.69 4.13
CA ALA A 339 35.40 7.62 5.23
C ALA A 339 35.94 8.45 6.40
N GLU A 340 35.19 9.42 6.90
CA GLU A 340 35.49 10.15 8.13
C GLU A 340 35.18 9.34 9.38
#